data_8d4adefcc1c5b5099be22ad4c8ecf279
#
_entry.id   8d4adefcc1c5b5099be22ad4c8ecf279
#
_cell.length_a   1.000
_cell.length_b   1.000
_cell.length_c   1.000
_cell.angle_alpha   90.00
_cell.angle_beta   90.00
_cell.angle_gamma   90.00
#
_symmetry.space_group_name_H-M   'P 1'
#
loop_
_entity.id
_entity.type
_entity.pdbx_description
1 polymer ?
#
loop_
_entity_poly.entity_id
_entity_poly.type
_entity_poly.pdbx_seq_one_letter_code
_entity_poly.pdbx_strand_id
1 'polypeptide(L)'
;WKIAEKAHAQGAKFVLTNAPIAMRMGEIKDLAASTGSEIIPADATSMEDLENLFTKSQEILGGKLDFVLHSIGMSVNVRKGKHYTDLNYDWLEKGWDVSAVSFHRVMQTAWKQEAMNDWGSILALTYIAAQRTFPDYNDMADNKAYLESIARSFGYHWGVRNKVRVNTISQSPTPTTAGSGVKGFDGFINYADEISPLGNATADDCADYAISLFSDLTRKVTMQNLFHDGGFSSTGVSDSVVNKFGSEE
;
A
#
# COMPACT_ATOMS: atom_id res chain seq x y z
N TRP A 1 9.57 -2.93 -2.04
CA TRP A 1 10.93 -3.45 -1.99
C TRP A 1 11.28 -3.91 -0.58
N LYS A 2 11.38 -3.01 0.39
CA LYS A 2 11.85 -3.30 1.75
C LYS A 2 11.04 -4.37 2.47
N ILE A 3 9.72 -4.42 2.26
CA ILE A 3 8.87 -5.48 2.81
C ILE A 3 9.30 -6.86 2.28
N ALA A 4 9.62 -6.96 1.00
CA ALA A 4 10.09 -8.22 0.41
C ALA A 4 11.47 -8.64 0.96
N GLU A 5 12.42 -7.71 1.09
CA GLU A 5 13.72 -7.99 1.70
C GLU A 5 13.59 -8.47 3.16
N LYS A 6 12.76 -7.79 3.96
CA LYS A 6 12.52 -8.19 5.36
C LYS A 6 11.79 -9.53 5.47
N ALA A 7 10.78 -9.77 4.61
CA ALA A 7 10.09 -11.06 4.57
C ALA A 7 11.06 -12.20 4.22
N HIS A 8 11.92 -11.99 3.22
CA HIS A 8 12.97 -12.96 2.87
C HIS A 8 13.91 -13.24 4.04
N ALA A 9 14.38 -12.20 4.73
CA ALA A 9 15.24 -12.33 5.91
C ALA A 9 14.60 -13.11 7.07
N GLN A 10 13.26 -13.14 7.14
CA GLN A 10 12.49 -13.97 8.09
C GLN A 10 12.18 -15.38 7.54
N GLY A 11 12.72 -15.74 6.39
CA GLY A 11 12.53 -17.06 5.78
C GLY A 11 11.24 -17.23 4.98
N ALA A 12 10.52 -16.16 4.71
CA ALA A 12 9.33 -16.22 3.86
C ALA A 12 9.69 -16.53 2.40
N LYS A 13 8.86 -17.35 1.78
CA LYS A 13 8.89 -17.60 0.33
C LYS A 13 7.73 -16.85 -0.31
N PHE A 14 7.97 -16.18 -1.40
CA PHE A 14 6.94 -15.39 -2.09
C PHE A 14 7.22 -15.27 -3.58
N VAL A 15 6.20 -14.86 -4.30
CA VAL A 15 6.27 -14.47 -5.71
C VAL A 15 6.17 -12.96 -5.79
N LEU A 16 6.95 -12.36 -6.68
CA LEU A 16 6.87 -10.95 -7.01
C LEU A 16 6.01 -10.73 -8.25
N THR A 17 5.28 -9.64 -8.28
CA THR A 17 4.49 -9.26 -9.45
C THR A 17 4.59 -7.77 -9.72
N ASN A 18 4.50 -7.40 -10.98
CA ASN A 18 4.36 -6.02 -11.44
C ASN A 18 3.62 -6.01 -12.78
N ALA A 19 3.06 -4.87 -13.16
CA ALA A 19 2.44 -4.73 -14.47
C ALA A 19 3.43 -5.05 -15.60
N PRO A 20 3.00 -5.72 -16.68
CA PRO A 20 3.88 -6.13 -17.78
C PRO A 20 4.72 -4.99 -18.36
N ILE A 21 4.15 -3.78 -18.42
CA ILE A 21 4.86 -2.59 -18.90
C ILE A 21 6.01 -2.18 -17.96
N ALA A 22 5.86 -2.38 -16.68
CA ALA A 22 6.87 -2.01 -15.67
C ALA A 22 8.04 -3.00 -15.60
N MET A 23 7.90 -4.20 -16.17
CA MET A 23 8.98 -5.20 -16.26
C MET A 23 10.21 -4.70 -17.03
N ARG A 24 10.06 -3.64 -17.82
CA ARG A 24 11.17 -3.02 -18.57
C ARG A 24 12.10 -2.20 -17.67
N MET A 25 11.67 -1.83 -16.46
CA MET A 25 12.43 -0.96 -15.55
C MET A 25 13.57 -1.69 -14.81
N GLY A 26 13.61 -3.02 -14.84
CA GLY A 26 14.76 -3.79 -14.34
C GLY A 26 14.80 -4.02 -12.83
N GLU A 27 14.44 -3.05 -12.01
CA GLU A 27 14.57 -3.08 -10.54
C GLU A 27 13.94 -4.32 -9.87
N ILE A 28 12.77 -4.75 -10.34
CA ILE A 28 12.11 -5.95 -9.77
C ILE A 28 12.93 -7.23 -10.01
N LYS A 29 13.76 -7.25 -11.06
CA LYS A 29 14.63 -8.40 -11.35
C LYS A 29 15.77 -8.50 -10.34
N ASP A 30 16.29 -7.35 -9.90
CA ASP A 30 17.34 -7.31 -8.88
C ASP A 30 16.79 -7.79 -7.53
N LEU A 31 15.55 -7.36 -7.20
CA LEU A 31 14.86 -7.85 -6.01
C LEU A 31 14.61 -9.36 -6.09
N ALA A 32 14.14 -9.86 -7.21
CA ALA A 32 13.91 -11.28 -7.42
C ALA A 32 15.22 -12.09 -7.27
N ALA A 33 16.31 -11.61 -7.86
CA ALA A 33 17.60 -12.25 -7.75
C ALA A 33 18.13 -12.27 -6.30
N SER A 34 17.97 -11.17 -5.55
CA SER A 34 18.42 -11.06 -4.16
C SER A 34 17.60 -11.89 -3.18
N THR A 35 16.35 -12.16 -3.50
CA THR A 35 15.42 -12.93 -2.64
C THR A 35 15.17 -14.36 -3.12
N GLY A 36 15.71 -14.75 -4.26
CA GLY A 36 15.44 -16.04 -4.88
C GLY A 36 13.98 -16.25 -5.28
N SER A 37 13.24 -15.15 -5.51
CA SER A 37 11.81 -15.18 -5.79
C SER A 37 11.55 -15.21 -7.30
N GLU A 38 10.48 -15.87 -7.71
CA GLU A 38 10.00 -15.80 -9.08
C GLU A 38 9.18 -14.54 -9.34
N ILE A 39 9.18 -14.07 -10.58
CA ILE A 39 8.38 -12.93 -11.02
C ILE A 39 7.29 -13.43 -11.95
N ILE A 40 6.04 -13.13 -11.63
CA ILE A 40 4.90 -13.36 -12.51
C ILE A 40 4.34 -11.98 -12.92
N PRO A 41 4.56 -11.53 -14.16
CA PRO A 41 3.96 -10.28 -14.63
C PRO A 41 2.44 -10.39 -14.62
N ALA A 42 1.76 -9.37 -14.07
CA ALA A 42 0.30 -9.31 -14.08
C ALA A 42 -0.17 -7.84 -14.03
N ASP A 43 -1.16 -7.53 -14.86
CA ASP A 43 -1.92 -6.30 -14.75
C ASP A 43 -3.03 -6.50 -13.70
N ALA A 44 -2.96 -5.79 -12.59
CA ALA A 44 -3.93 -5.89 -11.52
C ALA A 44 -5.35 -5.40 -11.90
N THR A 45 -5.52 -4.82 -13.09
CA THR A 45 -6.82 -4.47 -13.67
C THR A 45 -7.40 -5.58 -14.56
N SER A 46 -6.63 -6.60 -14.87
CA SER A 46 -7.02 -7.77 -15.66
C SER A 46 -7.37 -8.95 -14.77
N MET A 47 -8.61 -9.44 -14.85
CA MET A 47 -9.03 -10.63 -14.11
C MET A 47 -8.28 -11.88 -14.56
N GLU A 48 -8.01 -12.03 -15.86
CA GLU A 48 -7.26 -13.14 -16.43
C GLU A 48 -5.83 -13.17 -15.89
N ASP A 49 -5.14 -12.03 -15.86
CA ASP A 49 -3.79 -11.93 -15.31
C ASP A 49 -3.77 -12.29 -13.82
N LEU A 50 -4.75 -11.82 -13.05
CA LEU A 50 -4.85 -12.14 -11.63
C LEU A 50 -5.16 -13.62 -11.38
N GLU A 51 -6.05 -14.23 -12.17
CA GLU A 51 -6.33 -15.66 -12.08
C GLU A 51 -5.08 -16.50 -12.36
N ASN A 52 -4.32 -16.15 -13.39
CA ASN A 52 -3.03 -16.78 -13.69
C ASN A 52 -1.99 -16.53 -12.58
N LEU A 53 -1.92 -15.31 -12.05
CA LEU A 53 -1.00 -14.95 -10.96
C LEU A 53 -1.24 -15.84 -9.74
N PHE A 54 -2.47 -15.96 -9.26
CA PHE A 54 -2.78 -16.77 -8.08
C PHE A 54 -2.58 -18.25 -8.32
N THR A 55 -2.97 -18.77 -9.49
CA THR A 55 -2.76 -20.18 -9.86
C THR A 55 -1.27 -20.52 -9.83
N LYS A 56 -0.45 -19.77 -10.55
CA LYS A 56 1.01 -19.99 -10.59
C LYS A 56 1.68 -19.77 -9.24
N SER A 57 1.23 -18.79 -8.47
CA SER A 57 1.79 -18.55 -7.14
C SER A 57 1.58 -19.76 -6.23
N GLN A 58 0.39 -20.35 -6.25
CA GLN A 58 0.10 -21.56 -5.47
C GLN A 58 0.92 -22.77 -5.94
N GLU A 59 1.15 -22.91 -7.25
CA GLU A 59 2.01 -23.95 -7.82
C GLU A 59 3.47 -23.80 -7.37
N ILE A 60 4.03 -22.60 -7.51
CA ILE A 60 5.42 -22.29 -7.17
C ILE A 60 5.66 -22.43 -5.65
N LEU A 61 4.73 -21.95 -4.84
CA LEU A 61 4.85 -21.96 -3.39
C LEU A 61 4.41 -23.28 -2.75
N GLY A 62 3.80 -24.18 -3.54
CA GLY A 62 3.39 -25.51 -3.11
C GLY A 62 2.11 -25.55 -2.29
N GLY A 63 1.24 -24.54 -2.43
CA GLY A 63 -0.05 -24.49 -1.72
C GLY A 63 -0.67 -23.11 -1.61
N LYS A 64 -1.62 -23.00 -0.69
CA LYS A 64 -2.29 -21.73 -0.38
C LYS A 64 -1.31 -20.71 0.23
N LEU A 65 -1.66 -19.44 0.14
CA LEU A 65 -0.86 -18.31 0.56
C LEU A 65 -1.15 -17.93 2.01
N ASP A 66 -0.12 -17.58 2.75
CA ASP A 66 -0.24 -17.06 4.12
C ASP A 66 -0.42 -15.54 4.14
N PHE A 67 0.14 -14.82 3.15
CA PHE A 67 -0.01 -13.38 3.06
C PHE A 67 -0.07 -12.87 1.61
N VAL A 68 -0.71 -11.72 1.44
CA VAL A 68 -0.76 -10.96 0.20
C VAL A 68 -0.52 -9.49 0.52
N LEU A 69 0.35 -8.84 -0.25
CA LEU A 69 0.61 -7.40 -0.18
C LEU A 69 0.13 -6.71 -1.47
N HIS A 70 -0.75 -5.73 -1.32
CA HIS A 70 -1.12 -4.81 -2.37
C HIS A 70 -0.42 -3.46 -2.15
N SER A 71 0.56 -3.16 -2.99
CA SER A 71 1.34 -1.92 -2.96
C SER A 71 1.28 -1.23 -4.33
N ILE A 72 0.07 -0.98 -4.80
CA ILE A 72 -0.21 -0.42 -6.12
C ILE A 72 -0.89 0.95 -5.94
N GLY A 73 -0.47 1.92 -6.75
CA GLY A 73 -1.11 3.22 -6.77
C GLY A 73 -0.62 4.08 -7.93
N MET A 74 -1.53 4.75 -8.59
CA MET A 74 -1.23 5.64 -9.71
C MET A 74 -2.34 6.68 -9.86
N SER A 75 -1.97 7.94 -10.05
CA SER A 75 -2.84 8.97 -10.57
C SER A 75 -2.14 9.73 -11.70
N VAL A 76 -2.78 9.78 -12.86
CA VAL A 76 -2.31 10.60 -13.98
C VAL A 76 -2.59 12.08 -13.71
N ASN A 77 -3.71 12.42 -13.06
CA ASN A 77 -4.03 13.80 -12.68
C ASN A 77 -2.94 14.40 -11.78
N VAL A 78 -2.51 13.68 -10.75
CA VAL A 78 -1.40 14.10 -9.87
C VAL A 78 -0.11 14.30 -10.68
N ARG A 79 0.29 13.33 -11.49
CA ARG A 79 1.51 13.40 -12.30
C ARG A 79 1.50 14.53 -13.32
N LYS A 80 0.33 14.95 -13.78
CA LYS A 80 0.15 16.07 -14.72
C LYS A 80 -0.12 17.40 -14.03
N GLY A 81 -0.06 17.44 -12.69
CA GLY A 81 -0.24 18.66 -11.90
C GLY A 81 -1.63 19.29 -12.06
N LYS A 82 -2.65 18.46 -12.27
CA LYS A 82 -4.03 18.95 -12.31
C LYS A 82 -4.48 19.45 -10.96
N HIS A 83 -5.29 20.51 -10.96
CA HIS A 83 -5.96 20.96 -9.76
C HIS A 83 -7.19 20.09 -9.49
N TYR A 84 -7.54 19.86 -8.21
CA TYR A 84 -8.67 18.98 -7.83
C TYR A 84 -10.01 19.43 -8.44
N THR A 85 -10.18 20.72 -8.66
CA THR A 85 -11.40 21.29 -9.29
C THR A 85 -11.38 21.25 -10.83
N ASP A 86 -10.30 20.72 -11.45
CA ASP A 86 -10.13 20.63 -12.92
C ASP A 86 -9.54 19.26 -13.30
N LEU A 87 -10.13 18.18 -12.76
CA LEU A 87 -9.68 16.83 -13.06
C LEU A 87 -10.07 16.41 -14.49
N ASN A 88 -9.19 15.63 -15.10
CA ASN A 88 -9.58 14.83 -16.25
C ASN A 88 -10.22 13.52 -15.77
N TYR A 89 -11.46 13.29 -16.12
CA TYR A 89 -12.25 12.16 -15.63
C TYR A 89 -11.79 10.81 -16.17
N ASP A 90 -11.30 10.73 -17.41
CA ASP A 90 -10.74 9.48 -17.97
C ASP A 90 -9.49 9.06 -17.16
N TRP A 91 -8.70 10.02 -16.70
CA TRP A 91 -7.55 9.78 -15.87
C TRP A 91 -7.93 9.42 -14.43
N LEU A 92 -9.02 10.01 -13.93
CA LEU A 92 -9.57 9.69 -12.61
C LEU A 92 -10.08 8.24 -12.59
N GLU A 93 -10.88 7.83 -13.59
CA GLU A 93 -11.37 6.47 -13.72
C GLU A 93 -10.23 5.46 -13.79
N LYS A 94 -9.20 5.76 -14.58
CA LYS A 94 -8.00 4.94 -14.64
C LYS A 94 -7.26 4.86 -13.30
N GLY A 95 -7.17 5.97 -12.58
CA GLY A 95 -6.60 6.04 -11.23
C GLY A 95 -7.37 5.16 -10.25
N TRP A 96 -8.68 5.22 -10.26
CA TRP A 96 -9.56 4.36 -9.46
C TRP A 96 -9.34 2.89 -9.75
N ASP A 97 -9.35 2.55 -11.03
CA ASP A 97 -9.22 1.17 -11.47
C ASP A 97 -7.89 0.55 -11.02
N VAL A 98 -6.79 1.27 -11.24
CA VAL A 98 -5.45 0.80 -10.87
C VAL A 98 -5.19 0.85 -9.37
N SER A 99 -5.65 1.90 -8.66
CA SER A 99 -5.22 2.14 -7.28
C SER A 99 -6.14 1.54 -6.22
N ALA A 100 -7.44 1.37 -6.51
CA ALA A 100 -8.42 0.90 -5.55
C ALA A 100 -9.15 -0.35 -6.03
N VAL A 101 -9.76 -0.32 -7.22
CA VAL A 101 -10.54 -1.46 -7.74
C VAL A 101 -9.65 -2.68 -7.98
N SER A 102 -8.37 -2.48 -8.33
CA SER A 102 -7.39 -3.57 -8.41
C SER A 102 -7.29 -4.36 -7.10
N PHE A 103 -7.34 -3.70 -5.95
CA PHE A 103 -7.35 -4.38 -4.65
C PHE A 103 -8.60 -5.24 -4.45
N HIS A 104 -9.76 -4.74 -4.88
CA HIS A 104 -10.99 -5.53 -4.89
C HIS A 104 -10.85 -6.77 -5.77
N ARG A 105 -10.30 -6.62 -6.99
CA ARG A 105 -10.07 -7.74 -7.92
C ARG A 105 -9.11 -8.78 -7.34
N VAL A 106 -8.01 -8.33 -6.75
CA VAL A 106 -7.04 -9.22 -6.08
C VAL A 106 -7.73 -10.06 -5.01
N MET A 107 -8.50 -9.42 -4.12
CA MET A 107 -9.20 -10.14 -3.05
C MET A 107 -10.32 -11.04 -3.58
N GLN A 108 -11.05 -10.62 -4.62
CA GLN A 108 -12.09 -11.44 -5.23
C GLN A 108 -11.49 -12.67 -5.92
N THR A 109 -10.36 -12.52 -6.62
CA THR A 109 -9.68 -13.65 -7.27
C THR A 109 -9.16 -14.64 -6.23
N ALA A 110 -8.47 -14.14 -5.19
CA ALA A 110 -8.03 -14.98 -4.07
C ALA A 110 -9.20 -15.73 -3.41
N TRP A 111 -10.34 -15.06 -3.25
CA TRP A 111 -11.56 -15.65 -2.69
C TRP A 111 -12.11 -16.76 -3.55
N LYS A 112 -12.25 -16.55 -4.87
CA LYS A 112 -12.81 -17.53 -5.80
C LYS A 112 -11.91 -18.77 -5.94
N GLN A 113 -10.60 -18.57 -5.91
CA GLN A 113 -9.61 -19.66 -6.00
C GLN A 113 -9.29 -20.30 -4.64
N GLU A 114 -9.91 -19.85 -3.56
CA GLU A 114 -9.60 -20.31 -2.19
C GLU A 114 -8.11 -20.24 -1.84
N ALA A 115 -7.44 -19.23 -2.37
CA ALA A 115 -5.99 -19.14 -2.39
C ALA A 115 -5.34 -18.83 -1.03
N MET A 116 -6.10 -18.46 0.00
CA MET A 116 -5.56 -18.10 1.31
C MET A 116 -5.67 -19.24 2.30
N ASN A 117 -4.62 -19.45 3.09
CA ASN A 117 -4.64 -20.26 4.29
C ASN A 117 -5.53 -19.65 5.37
N ASP A 118 -6.04 -20.48 6.28
CA ASP A 118 -6.70 -20.00 7.49
C ASP A 118 -5.74 -19.12 8.31
N TRP A 119 -6.26 -18.04 8.86
CA TRP A 119 -5.47 -17.03 9.60
C TRP A 119 -4.44 -16.26 8.77
N GLY A 120 -4.50 -16.34 7.45
CA GLY A 120 -3.66 -15.54 6.57
C GLY A 120 -3.85 -14.03 6.78
N SER A 121 -3.00 -13.23 6.15
CA SER A 121 -2.99 -11.77 6.26
C SER A 121 -2.91 -11.10 4.89
N ILE A 122 -3.82 -10.18 4.62
CA ILE A 122 -3.83 -9.34 3.41
C ILE A 122 -3.61 -7.89 3.84
N LEU A 123 -2.60 -7.25 3.28
CA LEU A 123 -2.26 -5.85 3.55
C LEU A 123 -2.34 -5.01 2.28
N ALA A 124 -2.78 -3.77 2.43
CA ALA A 124 -2.65 -2.75 1.40
C ALA A 124 -2.01 -1.48 1.98
N LEU A 125 -1.21 -0.78 1.17
CA LEU A 125 -0.62 0.49 1.57
C LEU A 125 -1.55 1.65 1.24
N THR A 126 -1.90 2.42 2.26
CA THR A 126 -2.69 3.64 2.15
C THR A 126 -1.89 4.87 2.60
N TYR A 127 -2.55 6.00 2.75
CA TYR A 127 -1.94 7.24 3.21
C TYR A 127 -2.98 8.09 3.95
N ILE A 128 -2.54 8.87 4.91
CA ILE A 128 -3.39 9.75 5.74
C ILE A 128 -4.26 10.70 4.90
N ALA A 129 -3.87 11.00 3.65
CA ALA A 129 -4.66 11.79 2.73
C ALA A 129 -6.05 11.18 2.42
N ALA A 130 -6.28 9.90 2.70
CA ALA A 130 -7.62 9.30 2.70
C ALA A 130 -8.59 9.94 3.72
N GLN A 131 -8.04 10.61 4.75
CA GLN A 131 -8.81 11.14 5.89
C GLN A 131 -8.51 12.62 6.18
N ARG A 132 -7.49 13.18 5.57
CA ARG A 132 -7.05 14.59 5.71
C ARG A 132 -6.78 15.17 4.34
N THR A 133 -6.99 16.47 4.20
CA THR A 133 -6.79 17.15 2.92
C THR A 133 -5.31 17.46 2.69
N PHE A 134 -4.81 16.98 1.56
CA PHE A 134 -3.51 17.32 1.00
C PHE A 134 -3.74 17.82 -0.42
N PRO A 135 -3.74 19.13 -0.69
CA PRO A 135 -4.20 19.70 -1.96
C PRO A 135 -3.53 19.11 -3.20
N ASP A 136 -2.22 18.88 -3.16
CA ASP A 136 -1.45 18.35 -4.29
C ASP A 136 -1.51 16.81 -4.41
N TYR A 137 -2.06 16.12 -3.41
CA TYR A 137 -2.29 14.68 -3.49
C TYR A 137 -3.55 14.33 -4.29
N ASN A 138 -4.44 15.30 -4.44
CA ASN A 138 -5.52 15.33 -5.42
C ASN A 138 -6.43 14.09 -5.36
N ASP A 139 -6.83 13.54 -6.53
CA ASP A 139 -7.69 12.35 -6.66
C ASP A 139 -7.07 11.06 -6.12
N MET A 140 -5.78 11.06 -5.84
CA MET A 140 -5.15 9.93 -5.16
C MET A 140 -5.66 9.77 -3.72
N ALA A 141 -6.10 10.85 -3.07
CA ALA A 141 -6.75 10.80 -1.77
C ALA A 141 -8.07 10.01 -1.82
N ASP A 142 -8.88 10.25 -2.84
CA ASP A 142 -10.15 9.55 -3.06
C ASP A 142 -9.90 8.04 -3.30
N ASN A 143 -8.86 7.72 -4.08
CA ASN A 143 -8.44 6.33 -4.32
C ASN A 143 -8.06 5.62 -3.03
N LYS A 144 -7.33 6.29 -2.14
CA LYS A 144 -6.94 5.72 -0.84
C LYS A 144 -8.13 5.55 0.10
N ALA A 145 -9.07 6.50 0.13
CA ALA A 145 -10.30 6.37 0.90
C ALA A 145 -11.15 5.18 0.43
N TYR A 146 -11.26 4.99 -0.88
CA TYR A 146 -11.98 3.86 -1.44
C TYR A 146 -11.28 2.52 -1.14
N LEU A 147 -9.95 2.46 -1.26
CA LEU A 147 -9.16 1.28 -0.90
C LEU A 147 -9.36 0.87 0.57
N GLU A 148 -9.39 1.82 1.51
CA GLU A 148 -9.67 1.57 2.92
C GLU A 148 -11.09 1.02 3.14
N SER A 149 -12.08 1.51 2.40
CA SER A 149 -13.45 0.99 2.43
C SER A 149 -13.53 -0.46 1.93
N ILE A 150 -12.83 -0.77 0.83
CA ILE A 150 -12.71 -2.12 0.29
C ILE A 150 -12.09 -3.07 1.32
N ALA A 151 -11.00 -2.64 1.98
CA ALA A 151 -10.33 -3.43 3.02
C ALA A 151 -11.27 -3.81 4.16
N ARG A 152 -12.08 -2.87 4.64
CA ARG A 152 -13.07 -3.14 5.71
C ARG A 152 -14.12 -4.15 5.26
N SER A 153 -14.68 -3.97 4.07
CA SER A 153 -15.73 -4.84 3.54
C SER A 153 -15.22 -6.29 3.35
N PHE A 154 -14.10 -6.46 2.71
CA PHE A 154 -13.51 -7.78 2.53
C PHE A 154 -13.01 -8.39 3.83
N GLY A 155 -12.50 -7.58 4.76
CA GLY A 155 -12.03 -8.05 6.06
C GLY A 155 -13.13 -8.77 6.85
N TYR A 156 -14.38 -8.29 6.75
CA TYR A 156 -15.52 -8.99 7.33
C TYR A 156 -15.71 -10.38 6.71
N HIS A 157 -15.82 -10.44 5.39
CA HIS A 157 -16.09 -11.70 4.69
C HIS A 157 -14.95 -12.73 4.87
N TRP A 158 -13.71 -12.30 4.70
CA TRP A 158 -12.53 -13.13 4.91
C TRP A 158 -12.42 -13.60 6.37
N GLY A 159 -12.69 -12.72 7.33
CA GLY A 159 -12.66 -13.06 8.76
C GLY A 159 -13.71 -14.10 9.14
N VAL A 160 -14.91 -14.04 8.57
CA VAL A 160 -15.98 -15.04 8.80
C VAL A 160 -15.61 -16.38 8.18
N ARG A 161 -15.13 -16.38 6.93
CA ARG A 161 -14.89 -17.60 6.17
C ARG A 161 -13.75 -18.44 6.76
N ASN A 162 -12.56 -17.88 6.89
CA ASN A 162 -11.35 -18.62 7.27
C ASN A 162 -10.36 -17.80 8.11
N LYS A 163 -10.87 -16.81 8.83
CA LYS A 163 -10.08 -15.97 9.76
C LYS A 163 -8.94 -15.18 9.12
N VAL A 164 -8.95 -15.02 7.81
CA VAL A 164 -7.98 -14.14 7.12
C VAL A 164 -8.21 -12.71 7.55
N ARG A 165 -7.13 -12.03 7.89
CA ARG A 165 -7.12 -10.63 8.34
C ARG A 165 -6.87 -9.72 7.14
N VAL A 166 -7.61 -8.62 7.06
CA VAL A 166 -7.41 -7.61 6.01
C VAL A 166 -7.25 -6.26 6.65
N ASN A 167 -6.10 -5.63 6.47
CA ASN A 167 -5.78 -4.33 7.04
C ASN A 167 -5.12 -3.41 6.00
N THR A 168 -5.10 -2.13 6.30
CA THR A 168 -4.31 -1.14 5.57
C THR A 168 -3.26 -0.52 6.48
N ILE A 169 -2.09 -0.20 5.93
CA ILE A 169 -1.04 0.57 6.60
C ILE A 169 -1.05 1.97 6.02
N SER A 170 -1.37 2.97 6.85
CA SER A 170 -1.21 4.38 6.52
C SER A 170 0.22 4.79 6.90
N GLN A 171 1.09 4.75 5.89
CA GLN A 171 2.52 4.98 6.03
C GLN A 171 2.86 6.47 5.92
N SER A 172 3.92 6.89 6.59
CA SER A 172 4.58 8.19 6.35
C SER A 172 4.92 8.41 4.88
N PRO A 173 4.98 9.67 4.41
CA PRO A 173 5.48 9.94 3.08
C PRO A 173 6.92 9.42 2.95
N THR A 174 7.12 8.49 2.01
CA THR A 174 8.39 7.80 1.80
C THR A 174 8.88 8.08 0.39
N PRO A 175 10.17 8.39 0.19
CA PRO A 175 10.74 8.57 -1.15
C PRO A 175 10.60 7.28 -1.97
N THR A 176 9.69 7.32 -2.95
CA THR A 176 9.44 6.21 -3.88
C THR A 176 9.23 6.77 -5.28
N THR A 177 9.39 5.93 -6.30
CA THR A 177 9.10 6.30 -7.69
C THR A 177 7.67 6.85 -7.87
N ALA A 178 6.70 6.34 -7.12
CA ALA A 178 5.33 6.84 -7.14
C ALA A 178 5.21 8.19 -6.41
N GLY A 179 5.84 8.34 -5.25
CA GLY A 179 5.82 9.57 -4.45
C GLY A 179 6.49 10.75 -5.14
N SER A 180 7.61 10.52 -5.84
CA SER A 180 8.33 11.58 -6.57
C SER A 180 7.51 12.24 -7.69
N GLY A 181 6.38 11.65 -8.08
CA GLY A 181 5.45 12.24 -9.03
C GLY A 181 4.49 13.29 -8.43
N VAL A 182 4.47 13.45 -7.11
CA VAL A 182 3.64 14.45 -6.42
C VAL A 182 4.39 15.78 -6.35
N LYS A 183 3.76 16.85 -6.79
CA LYS A 183 4.35 18.20 -6.69
C LYS A 183 4.59 18.57 -5.23
N GLY A 184 5.77 19.12 -4.93
CA GLY A 184 6.12 19.53 -3.56
C GLY A 184 6.36 18.37 -2.60
N PHE A 185 6.66 17.15 -3.11
CA PHE A 185 6.84 15.95 -2.31
C PHE A 185 7.91 16.10 -1.20
N ASP A 186 9.03 16.77 -1.51
CA ASP A 186 10.07 17.06 -0.50
C ASP A 186 9.52 17.91 0.65
N GLY A 187 8.64 18.88 0.35
CA GLY A 187 7.96 19.68 1.35
C GLY A 187 7.05 18.83 2.24
N PHE A 188 6.38 17.82 1.70
CA PHE A 188 5.58 16.88 2.50
C PHE A 188 6.45 16.03 3.43
N ILE A 189 7.59 15.55 2.94
CA ILE A 189 8.52 14.75 3.76
C ILE A 189 9.04 15.61 4.92
N ASN A 190 9.55 16.80 4.63
CA ASN A 190 10.11 17.70 5.63
C ASN A 190 9.06 18.12 6.66
N TYR A 191 7.83 18.42 6.19
CA TYR A 191 6.73 18.76 7.08
C TYR A 191 6.33 17.57 7.97
N ALA A 192 6.26 16.37 7.41
CA ALA A 192 5.92 15.18 8.17
C ALA A 192 6.99 14.84 9.21
N ASP A 193 8.27 15.05 8.90
CA ASP A 193 9.38 14.86 9.82
C ASP A 193 9.31 15.88 10.98
N GLU A 194 9.07 17.14 10.66
CA GLU A 194 8.99 18.25 11.61
C GLU A 194 7.81 18.12 12.60
N ILE A 195 6.65 17.64 12.14
CA ILE A 195 5.45 17.58 12.97
C ILE A 195 5.30 16.23 13.70
N SER A 196 6.00 15.19 13.26
CA SER A 196 5.88 13.85 13.84
C SER A 196 6.76 13.70 15.08
N PRO A 197 6.21 13.38 16.26
CA PRO A 197 7.03 13.23 17.48
C PRO A 197 8.17 12.21 17.40
N LEU A 198 8.04 11.18 16.57
CA LEU A 198 9.07 10.17 16.33
C LEU A 198 9.84 10.37 15.03
N GLY A 199 9.61 11.50 14.35
CA GLY A 199 10.11 11.72 12.99
C GLY A 199 9.36 10.95 11.93
N ASN A 200 9.76 11.14 10.68
CA ASN A 200 9.16 10.48 9.52
C ASN A 200 9.62 9.01 9.44
N ALA A 201 8.69 8.07 9.39
CA ALA A 201 9.02 6.65 9.30
C ALA A 201 9.64 6.30 7.94
N THR A 202 10.71 5.50 7.97
CA THR A 202 11.41 5.04 6.79
C THR A 202 10.70 3.85 6.10
N ALA A 203 11.18 3.49 4.92
CA ALA A 203 10.70 2.27 4.24
C ALA A 203 11.07 0.99 5.00
N ASP A 204 12.18 0.98 5.74
CA ASP A 204 12.57 -0.13 6.60
C ASP A 204 11.65 -0.27 7.81
N ASP A 205 11.29 0.84 8.46
CA ASP A 205 10.31 0.86 9.56
C ASP A 205 8.94 0.33 9.09
N CYS A 206 8.48 0.77 7.91
CA CYS A 206 7.25 0.26 7.31
C CYS A 206 7.33 -1.25 7.05
N ALA A 207 8.48 -1.74 6.61
CA ALA A 207 8.69 -3.16 6.36
C ALA A 207 8.62 -3.98 7.66
N ASP A 208 9.26 -3.53 8.73
CA ASP A 208 9.20 -4.20 10.04
C ASP A 208 7.75 -4.25 10.57
N TYR A 209 7.00 -3.16 10.40
CA TYR A 209 5.59 -3.14 10.77
C TYR A 209 4.75 -4.09 9.92
N ALA A 210 4.97 -4.13 8.59
CA ALA A 210 4.27 -5.06 7.71
C ALA A 210 4.55 -6.53 8.09
N ILE A 211 5.80 -6.89 8.44
CA ILE A 211 6.14 -8.23 8.91
C ILE A 211 5.38 -8.57 10.20
N SER A 212 5.27 -7.64 11.14
CA SER A 212 4.49 -7.86 12.36
C SER A 212 3.01 -8.15 12.06
N LEU A 213 2.44 -7.48 11.05
CA LEU A 213 1.05 -7.67 10.62
C LEU A 213 0.84 -8.96 9.80
N PHE A 214 1.86 -9.48 9.14
CA PHE A 214 1.81 -10.81 8.53
C PHE A 214 1.91 -11.93 9.56
N SER A 215 2.56 -11.67 10.69
CA SER A 215 2.79 -12.66 11.74
C SER A 215 1.55 -12.94 12.60
N ASP A 216 1.58 -14.04 13.36
CA ASP A 216 0.55 -14.40 14.32
C ASP A 216 0.46 -13.47 15.54
N LEU A 217 1.45 -12.60 15.77
CA LEU A 217 1.44 -11.63 16.86
C LEU A 217 0.23 -10.69 16.80
N THR A 218 -0.31 -10.46 15.59
CA THR A 218 -1.45 -9.57 15.36
C THR A 218 -2.74 -10.30 14.97
N ARG A 219 -2.94 -11.54 15.44
CA ARG A 219 -4.06 -12.43 15.05
C ARG A 219 -5.45 -11.84 15.20
N LYS A 220 -5.66 -10.86 16.06
CA LYS A 220 -6.98 -10.23 16.28
C LYS A 220 -7.08 -8.83 15.67
N VAL A 221 -6.12 -8.43 14.84
CA VAL A 221 -6.13 -7.15 14.14
C VAL A 221 -6.64 -7.36 12.72
N THR A 222 -7.84 -6.88 12.43
CA THR A 222 -8.46 -6.92 11.09
C THR A 222 -9.40 -5.75 10.88
N MET A 223 -9.64 -5.38 9.63
CA MET A 223 -10.52 -4.28 9.22
C MET A 223 -10.04 -2.91 9.73
N GLN A 224 -8.75 -2.78 10.04
CA GLN A 224 -8.19 -1.56 10.56
C GLN A 224 -7.41 -0.80 9.49
N ASN A 225 -7.47 0.52 9.57
CA ASN A 225 -6.46 1.39 8.98
C ASN A 225 -5.44 1.72 10.07
N LEU A 226 -4.22 1.23 9.91
CA LEU A 226 -3.18 1.27 10.93
C LEU A 226 -2.18 2.35 10.56
N PHE A 227 -2.12 3.41 11.37
CA PHE A 227 -1.16 4.48 11.17
C PHE A 227 0.23 4.03 11.60
N HIS A 228 1.19 4.28 10.72
CA HIS A 228 2.61 4.04 10.94
C HIS A 228 3.39 5.25 10.41
N ASP A 229 3.33 6.35 11.13
CA ASP A 229 3.68 7.69 10.65
C ASP A 229 4.36 8.57 11.71
N GLY A 230 4.98 7.97 12.69
CA GLY A 230 5.71 8.71 13.75
C GLY A 230 4.82 9.58 14.63
N GLY A 231 3.49 9.44 14.55
CA GLY A 231 2.52 10.24 15.29
C GLY A 231 1.94 11.42 14.48
N PHE A 232 2.31 11.54 13.19
CA PHE A 232 1.81 12.60 12.30
C PHE A 232 0.29 12.72 12.31
N SER A 233 -0.42 11.63 12.13
CA SER A 233 -1.89 11.58 12.04
C SER A 233 -2.61 12.09 13.29
N SER A 234 -1.95 12.04 14.44
CA SER A 234 -2.50 12.41 15.75
C SER A 234 -2.04 13.79 16.23
N THR A 235 -1.02 14.39 15.60
CA THR A 235 -0.48 15.70 15.95
C THR A 235 -1.30 16.80 15.29
N GLY A 236 -1.89 17.70 16.08
CA GLY A 236 -2.63 18.85 15.57
C GLY A 236 -1.71 20.01 15.20
N VAL A 237 -0.74 20.28 16.07
CA VAL A 237 0.26 21.34 15.90
C VAL A 237 1.52 20.95 16.66
N SER A 238 2.70 21.28 16.12
CA SER A 238 3.99 21.10 16.79
C SER A 238 4.48 22.40 17.43
N ASP A 239 5.41 22.29 18.38
CA ASP A 239 6.03 23.46 19.02
C ASP A 239 6.73 24.34 17.98
N SER A 240 7.35 23.78 16.96
CA SER A 240 7.99 24.55 15.89
C SER A 240 6.99 25.40 15.10
N VAL A 241 5.80 24.87 14.83
CA VAL A 241 4.71 25.62 14.19
C VAL A 241 4.20 26.72 15.11
N VAL A 242 4.01 26.45 16.41
CA VAL A 242 3.61 27.43 17.39
C VAL A 242 4.65 28.56 17.46
N ASN A 243 5.94 28.24 17.57
CA ASN A 243 7.02 29.19 17.61
C ASN A 243 7.13 30.07 16.34
N LYS A 244 6.85 29.45 15.17
CA LYS A 244 6.88 30.17 13.89
C LYS A 244 5.79 31.23 13.76
N PHE A 245 4.63 30.98 14.36
CA PHE A 245 3.45 31.86 14.27
C PHE A 245 3.17 32.61 15.56
N GLY A 246 3.91 32.33 16.61
CA GLY A 246 3.89 33.13 17.87
C GLY A 246 4.51 34.48 17.66
N SER A 247 4.06 35.50 18.43
CA SER A 247 4.76 36.77 18.54
C SER A 247 6.04 36.54 19.35
N GLU A 248 7.16 37.15 18.93
CA GLU A 248 8.33 37.29 19.78
C GLU A 248 7.88 38.11 21.03
N GLU A 249 7.90 37.49 22.22
CA GLU A 249 7.77 38.21 23.49
C GLU A 249 9.10 38.88 23.86
#